data_eb57f8f5ec6a1ce722dea62827671fb4
#
_entry.id   eb57f8f5ec6a1ce722dea62827671fb4
#
_cell.length_a   1.000
_cell.length_b   1.000
_cell.length_c   1.000
_cell.angle_alpha   90.00
_cell.angle_beta   90.00
_cell.angle_gamma   90.00
#
_symmetry.space_group_name_H-M   'P 1'
#
loop_
_entity.id
_entity.type
_entity.pdbx_description
1 polymer ?
#
loop_
_entity_poly.entity_id
_entity_poly.type
_entity_poly.pdbx_seq_one_letter_code
_entity_poly.pdbx_strand_id
1 'polypeptide(L)'
;MTLFNSKGWMPESTLSATDVTAVDFAALPPILRTLLVTDGTVTKTLEAYFWEPIRIEQQQQQPVRSSTPMPLLEVAAGEPLWRRQVRLLGAHSGRCYALGLSFLRLDVLPEPLQQALRAGRLGIGELLRESTLESYRR
;
A
#
# COMPACT_ATOMS: atom_id res chain seq x y z
N MET A 1 8.68 -5.47 26.98
CA MET A 1 8.68 -4.10 26.44
C MET A 1 7.79 -4.08 25.22
N THR A 2 6.64 -3.43 25.29
CA THR A 2 5.72 -3.33 24.16
C THR A 2 6.19 -2.16 23.29
N LEU A 3 6.85 -2.46 22.17
CA LEU A 3 7.13 -1.49 21.13
C LEU A 3 5.82 -1.28 20.36
N PHE A 4 5.46 -0.04 20.07
CA PHE A 4 4.22 0.31 19.38
C PHE A 4 2.95 0.10 20.24
N ASN A 5 2.66 1.08 21.10
CA ASN A 5 1.46 1.09 21.96
C ASN A 5 0.13 1.29 21.21
N SER A 6 0.16 1.69 19.96
CA SER A 6 -1.01 1.64 19.09
C SER A 6 -1.10 0.24 18.48
N LYS A 7 -2.30 -0.22 18.22
CA LYS A 7 -2.55 -1.40 17.38
C LYS A 7 -2.07 -1.06 15.97
N GLY A 8 -0.74 -0.92 15.81
CA GLY A 8 -0.13 -0.49 14.57
C GLY A 8 -0.68 -1.24 13.36
N TRP A 9 -0.26 -0.85 12.21
CA TRP A 9 -0.65 -1.32 10.89
C TRP A 9 -0.66 -2.83 10.69
N MET A 10 0.03 -3.58 11.54
CA MET A 10 0.13 -5.03 11.48
C MET A 10 -0.17 -5.61 12.85
N PRO A 11 -1.44 -5.91 13.16
CA PRO A 11 -1.72 -6.83 14.23
C PRO A 11 -0.99 -8.15 13.93
N GLU A 12 -0.34 -8.73 14.93
CA GLU A 12 0.43 -9.99 14.83
C GLU A 12 -0.32 -11.11 14.10
N SER A 13 -1.67 -11.04 14.08
CA SER A 13 -2.55 -11.99 13.39
C SER A 13 -2.72 -11.79 11.88
N THR A 14 -2.25 -10.69 11.30
CA THR A 14 -2.56 -10.35 9.89
C THR A 14 -1.48 -10.82 8.90
N LEU A 15 -0.34 -11.33 9.37
CA LEU A 15 0.69 -11.94 8.54
C LEU A 15 0.42 -13.41 8.18
N SER A 16 -0.75 -13.92 8.50
CA SER A 16 -1.22 -15.23 8.08
C SER A 16 -1.72 -15.21 6.64
N ALA A 17 -0.86 -14.88 5.71
CA ALA A 17 -1.06 -15.34 4.34
C ALA A 17 -0.73 -16.84 4.31
N THR A 18 -1.58 -17.61 3.71
CA THR A 18 -1.60 -19.08 3.70
C THR A 18 -0.32 -19.79 3.23
N ASP A 19 0.71 -19.07 2.81
CA ASP A 19 1.99 -19.58 2.33
C ASP A 19 3.22 -18.84 2.87
N VAL A 20 3.08 -18.00 3.89
CA VAL A 20 4.21 -17.26 4.44
C VAL A 20 4.53 -17.80 5.82
N THR A 21 5.73 -18.28 6.01
CA THR A 21 6.28 -18.55 7.35
C THR A 21 6.19 -17.27 8.18
N ALA A 22 5.60 -17.36 9.38
CA ALA A 22 5.55 -16.24 10.31
C ALA A 22 6.98 -15.70 10.51
N VAL A 23 7.21 -14.42 10.16
CA VAL A 23 8.50 -13.79 10.31
C VAL A 23 8.50 -13.02 11.62
N ASP A 24 9.49 -13.29 12.48
CA ASP A 24 9.71 -12.47 13.66
C ASP A 24 10.08 -11.04 13.23
N PHE A 25 9.24 -10.09 13.60
CA PHE A 25 9.45 -8.68 13.30
C PHE A 25 10.81 -8.16 13.81
N ALA A 26 11.26 -8.64 14.98
CA ALA A 26 12.56 -8.28 15.54
C ALA A 26 13.74 -8.77 14.70
N ALA A 27 13.57 -9.86 13.96
CA ALA A 27 14.59 -10.44 13.09
C ALA A 27 14.71 -9.71 11.74
N LEU A 28 13.75 -8.86 11.39
CA LEU A 28 13.80 -8.11 10.13
C LEU A 28 14.92 -7.07 10.13
N PRO A 29 15.56 -6.82 8.97
CA PRO A 29 16.47 -5.68 8.82
C PRO A 29 15.80 -4.36 9.21
N PRO A 30 16.52 -3.41 9.82
CA PRO A 30 15.93 -2.14 10.31
C PRO A 30 15.14 -1.38 9.25
N ILE A 31 15.60 -1.36 8.01
CA ILE A 31 14.88 -0.69 6.92
C ILE A 31 13.51 -1.33 6.64
N LEU A 32 13.40 -2.66 6.68
CA LEU A 32 12.14 -3.33 6.48
C LEU A 32 11.17 -3.05 7.63
N ARG A 33 11.64 -3.04 8.86
CA ARG A 33 10.82 -2.64 10.02
C ARG A 33 10.31 -1.22 9.86
N THR A 34 11.15 -0.29 9.44
CA THR A 34 10.75 1.11 9.19
C THR A 34 9.67 1.20 8.12
N LEU A 35 9.82 0.48 7.01
CA LEU A 35 8.82 0.46 5.92
C LEU A 35 7.48 -0.12 6.38
N LEU A 36 7.50 -1.10 7.28
CA LEU A 36 6.28 -1.74 7.78
C LEU A 36 5.49 -0.88 8.76
N VAL A 37 6.15 0.03 9.47
CA VAL A 37 5.50 0.89 10.48
C VAL A 37 5.30 2.33 10.02
N THR A 38 5.76 2.69 8.82
CA THR A 38 5.63 4.06 8.35
C THR A 38 4.15 4.42 8.10
N ASP A 39 3.72 5.53 8.64
CA ASP A 39 2.43 6.16 8.38
C ASP A 39 2.47 7.17 7.22
N GLY A 40 3.68 7.44 6.73
CA GLY A 40 3.94 8.27 5.56
C GLY A 40 3.80 7.52 4.24
N THR A 41 4.41 8.07 3.19
CA THR A 41 4.47 7.40 1.89
C THR A 41 5.74 6.53 1.82
N VAL A 42 5.56 5.25 1.52
CA VAL A 42 6.67 4.31 1.28
C VAL A 42 7.64 4.85 0.23
N THR A 43 7.11 5.50 -0.82
CA THR A 43 7.91 6.14 -1.87
C THR A 43 8.94 7.12 -1.31
N LYS A 44 8.52 8.02 -0.39
CA LYS A 44 9.45 9.00 0.22
C LYS A 44 10.50 8.36 1.11
N THR A 45 10.12 7.31 1.82
CA THR A 45 11.08 6.53 2.63
C THR A 45 12.14 5.87 1.75
N LEU A 46 11.72 5.30 0.62
CA LEU A 46 12.65 4.69 -0.34
C LEU A 46 13.54 5.74 -1.01
N GLU A 47 13.01 6.91 -1.41
CA GLU A 47 13.79 8.03 -1.94
C GLU A 47 14.89 8.47 -0.98
N ALA A 48 14.52 8.66 0.30
CA ALA A 48 15.48 9.07 1.33
C ALA A 48 16.55 8.01 1.60
N TYR A 49 16.19 6.72 1.57
CA TYR A 49 17.09 5.62 1.85
C TYR A 49 18.06 5.35 0.69
N PHE A 50 17.54 5.27 -0.54
CA PHE A 50 18.34 4.95 -1.74
C PHE A 50 18.95 6.17 -2.41
N TRP A 51 18.56 7.36 -1.98
CA TRP A 51 19.07 8.63 -2.47
C TRP A 51 18.85 8.85 -3.98
N GLU A 52 17.71 8.43 -4.45
CA GLU A 52 17.25 8.67 -5.82
C GLU A 52 15.73 8.81 -5.92
N PRO A 53 15.19 9.53 -6.91
CA PRO A 53 13.74 9.59 -7.12
C PRO A 53 13.15 8.21 -7.40
N ILE A 54 11.94 7.98 -6.91
CA ILE A 54 11.22 6.73 -7.16
C ILE A 54 10.15 6.95 -8.23
N ARG A 55 10.21 6.16 -9.26
CA ARG A 55 9.22 6.09 -10.33
C ARG A 55 8.22 4.97 -10.06
N ILE A 56 6.94 5.27 -10.18
CA ILE A 56 5.88 4.28 -10.08
C ILE A 56 5.59 3.73 -11.47
N GLU A 57 5.74 2.43 -11.62
CA GLU A 57 5.39 1.70 -12.84
C GLU A 57 4.15 0.86 -12.59
N GLN A 58 3.07 1.21 -13.25
CA GLN A 58 1.83 0.44 -13.18
C GLN A 58 1.96 -0.84 -13.99
N GLN A 59 1.81 -1.99 -13.31
CA GLN A 59 1.86 -3.31 -13.93
C GLN A 59 0.49 -3.77 -14.39
N GLN A 60 -0.48 -3.70 -13.49
CA GLN A 60 -1.83 -4.17 -13.73
C GLN A 60 -2.83 -3.34 -12.92
N GLN A 61 -3.95 -3.05 -13.55
CA GLN A 61 -5.05 -2.35 -12.92
C GLN A 61 -6.36 -2.84 -13.54
N GLN A 62 -7.24 -3.42 -12.72
CA GLN A 62 -8.48 -4.00 -13.22
C GLN A 62 -9.55 -4.10 -12.15
N PRO A 63 -10.84 -4.09 -12.54
CA PRO A 63 -11.91 -4.46 -11.64
C PRO A 63 -11.81 -5.95 -11.30
N VAL A 64 -12.04 -6.27 -10.05
CA VAL A 64 -12.11 -7.65 -9.54
C VAL A 64 -13.28 -7.80 -8.58
N ARG A 65 -13.68 -9.03 -8.28
CA ARG A 65 -14.63 -9.34 -7.23
C ARG A 65 -13.97 -10.24 -6.21
N SER A 66 -14.05 -9.87 -4.94
CA SER A 66 -13.51 -10.72 -3.88
C SER A 66 -14.40 -11.93 -3.68
N SER A 67 -13.80 -13.12 -3.60
CA SER A 67 -14.51 -14.35 -3.24
C SER A 67 -14.89 -14.42 -1.76
N THR A 68 -14.22 -13.62 -0.93
CA THR A 68 -14.43 -13.55 0.53
C THR A 68 -14.72 -12.11 0.95
N PRO A 69 -15.45 -11.91 2.06
CA PRO A 69 -15.64 -10.57 2.61
C PRO A 69 -14.30 -9.92 2.97
N MET A 70 -14.21 -8.62 2.77
CA MET A 70 -13.07 -7.79 3.17
C MET A 70 -13.54 -6.73 4.18
N PRO A 71 -13.60 -7.05 5.47
CA PRO A 71 -14.21 -6.17 6.48
C PRO A 71 -13.54 -4.79 6.59
N LEU A 72 -12.22 -4.70 6.41
CA LEU A 72 -11.49 -3.43 6.44
C LEU A 72 -11.89 -2.47 5.32
N LEU A 73 -12.41 -2.99 4.22
CA LEU A 73 -12.95 -2.21 3.09
C LEU A 73 -14.47 -2.13 3.11
N GLU A 74 -15.12 -2.74 4.11
CA GLU A 74 -16.59 -2.84 4.18
C GLU A 74 -17.20 -3.43 2.90
N VAL A 75 -16.58 -4.48 2.38
CA VAL A 75 -16.94 -5.14 1.12
C VAL A 75 -17.38 -6.56 1.41
N ALA A 76 -18.57 -6.92 0.93
CA ALA A 76 -19.06 -8.29 0.98
C ALA A 76 -18.46 -9.15 -0.14
N ALA A 77 -18.58 -10.48 -0.01
CA ALA A 77 -18.19 -11.38 -1.07
C ALA A 77 -18.99 -11.08 -2.36
N GLY A 78 -18.31 -11.05 -3.49
CA GLY A 78 -18.92 -10.79 -4.80
C GLY A 78 -19.03 -9.30 -5.16
N GLU A 79 -18.79 -8.38 -4.22
CA GLU A 79 -18.81 -6.95 -4.52
C GLU A 79 -17.59 -6.50 -5.33
N PRO A 80 -17.74 -5.46 -6.17
CA PRO A 80 -16.67 -5.00 -7.02
C PRO A 80 -15.60 -4.25 -6.22
N LEU A 81 -14.35 -4.52 -6.57
CA LEU A 81 -13.16 -3.85 -6.09
C LEU A 81 -12.27 -3.50 -7.27
N TRP A 82 -11.35 -2.59 -7.05
CA TRP A 82 -10.31 -2.26 -8.00
C TRP A 82 -8.98 -2.83 -7.51
N ARG A 83 -8.41 -3.80 -8.23
CA ARG A 83 -7.09 -4.36 -7.95
C ARG A 83 -6.05 -3.57 -8.72
N ARG A 84 -5.03 -3.09 -8.03
CA ARG A 84 -3.91 -2.35 -8.60
C ARG A 84 -2.60 -2.97 -8.18
N GLN A 85 -1.72 -3.20 -9.16
CA GLN A 85 -0.37 -3.70 -8.94
C GLN A 85 0.64 -2.74 -9.55
N VAL A 86 1.65 -2.37 -8.78
CA VAL A 86 2.69 -1.42 -9.18
C VAL A 86 4.07 -1.92 -8.78
N ARG A 87 5.09 -1.41 -9.48
CA ARG A 87 6.49 -1.50 -9.10
C ARG A 87 6.99 -0.12 -8.70
N LEU A 88 7.77 -0.04 -7.64
CA LEU A 88 8.49 1.15 -7.24
C LEU A 88 9.93 1.00 -7.70
N LEU A 89 10.31 1.77 -8.68
CA LEU A 89 11.61 1.68 -9.35
C LEU A 89 12.45 2.92 -9.06
N GLY A 90 13.74 2.73 -8.82
CA GLY A 90 14.68 3.84 -8.84
C GLY A 90 14.70 4.48 -10.23
N ALA A 91 14.52 5.80 -10.29
CA ALA A 91 14.45 6.51 -11.57
C ALA A 91 15.79 6.51 -12.32
N HIS A 92 16.90 6.49 -11.61
CA HIS A 92 18.25 6.50 -12.19
C HIS A 92 18.78 5.08 -12.36
N SER A 93 18.65 4.24 -11.33
CA SER A 93 19.20 2.89 -11.33
C SER A 93 18.35 1.86 -12.07
N GLY A 94 17.04 2.12 -12.25
CA GLY A 94 16.08 1.15 -12.78
C GLY A 94 15.79 -0.02 -11.84
N ARG A 95 16.37 -0.04 -10.64
CA ARG A 95 16.17 -1.12 -9.67
C ARG A 95 14.74 -1.13 -9.14
N CYS A 96 14.17 -2.32 -9.01
CA CYS A 96 12.88 -2.50 -8.34
C CYS A 96 13.11 -2.61 -6.83
N TYR A 97 12.62 -1.62 -6.10
CA TYR A 97 12.77 -1.57 -4.64
C TYR A 97 11.58 -2.17 -3.90
N ALA A 98 10.39 -2.07 -4.50
CA ALA A 98 9.18 -2.64 -3.90
C ALA A 98 8.14 -3.01 -4.96
N LEU A 99 7.30 -3.97 -4.60
CA LEU A 99 6.06 -4.32 -5.31
C LEU A 99 4.88 -3.92 -4.44
N GLY A 100 3.91 -3.21 -5.02
CA GLY A 100 2.68 -2.82 -4.35
C GLY A 100 1.49 -3.55 -4.94
N LEU A 101 0.70 -4.20 -4.09
CA LEU A 101 -0.61 -4.73 -4.43
C LEU A 101 -1.65 -4.05 -3.55
N SER A 102 -2.66 -3.46 -4.18
CA SER A 102 -3.72 -2.72 -3.49
C SER A 102 -5.09 -3.15 -3.97
N PHE A 103 -6.03 -3.18 -3.05
CA PHE A 103 -7.46 -3.29 -3.34
C PHE A 103 -8.14 -2.00 -2.91
N LEU A 104 -8.92 -1.41 -3.79
CA LEU A 104 -9.51 -0.09 -3.61
C LEU A 104 -11.02 -0.15 -3.85
N ARG A 105 -11.76 0.58 -3.02
CA ARG A 105 -13.16 0.94 -3.28
C ARG A 105 -13.17 2.29 -3.99
N LEU A 106 -13.19 2.27 -5.32
CA LEU A 106 -13.24 3.52 -6.09
C LEU A 106 -14.57 4.23 -5.94
N ASP A 107 -15.65 3.50 -5.70
CA ASP A 107 -17.02 4.00 -5.54
C ASP A 107 -17.19 5.00 -4.39
N VAL A 108 -16.34 4.90 -3.35
CA VAL A 108 -16.36 5.81 -2.19
C VAL A 108 -15.46 7.04 -2.35
N LEU A 109 -14.70 7.13 -3.43
CA LEU A 109 -13.78 8.23 -3.69
C LEU A 109 -14.45 9.30 -4.59
N PRO A 110 -14.12 10.58 -4.41
CA PRO A 110 -14.49 11.63 -5.35
C PRO A 110 -14.03 11.32 -6.78
N GLU A 111 -14.84 11.65 -7.77
CA GLU A 111 -14.56 11.35 -9.19
C GLU A 111 -13.17 11.80 -9.67
N PRO A 112 -12.64 13.00 -9.30
CA PRO A 112 -11.29 13.39 -9.71
C PRO A 112 -10.20 12.44 -9.22
N LEU A 113 -10.35 11.88 -7.99
CA LEU A 113 -9.42 10.89 -7.45
C LEU A 113 -9.56 9.53 -8.12
N GLN A 114 -10.78 9.11 -8.45
CA GLN A 114 -10.99 7.90 -9.22
C GLN A 114 -10.26 7.97 -10.57
N GLN A 115 -10.39 9.09 -11.28
CA GLN A 115 -9.73 9.31 -12.57
C GLN A 115 -8.20 9.35 -12.42
N ALA A 116 -7.67 10.03 -11.41
CA ALA A 116 -6.23 10.08 -11.14
C ALA A 116 -5.65 8.70 -10.83
N LEU A 117 -6.37 7.89 -10.04
CA LEU A 117 -5.98 6.51 -9.73
C LEU A 117 -6.03 5.63 -10.99
N ARG A 118 -7.06 5.74 -11.81
CA ARG A 118 -7.18 5.00 -13.07
C ARG A 118 -6.08 5.39 -14.07
N ALA A 119 -5.67 6.66 -14.09
CA ALA A 119 -4.56 7.12 -14.92
C ALA A 119 -3.19 6.55 -14.48
N GLY A 120 -3.07 6.08 -13.23
CA GLY A 120 -1.93 5.31 -12.74
C GLY A 120 -0.61 6.08 -12.60
N ARG A 121 -0.63 7.40 -12.67
CA ARG A 121 0.58 8.24 -12.69
C ARG A 121 1.17 8.50 -11.31
N LEU A 122 0.35 8.46 -10.28
CA LEU A 122 0.72 8.80 -8.91
C LEU A 122 0.52 7.62 -7.96
N GLY A 123 1.27 7.65 -6.85
CA GLY A 123 1.06 6.73 -5.74
C GLY A 123 -0.22 7.05 -4.97
N ILE A 124 -0.85 6.04 -4.39
CA ILE A 124 -2.08 6.23 -3.58
C ILE A 124 -1.80 7.20 -2.42
N GLY A 125 -0.68 7.04 -1.73
CA GLY A 125 -0.30 7.91 -0.61
C GLY A 125 -0.07 9.37 -1.02
N GLU A 126 0.46 9.60 -2.21
CA GLU A 126 0.67 10.93 -2.76
C GLU A 126 -0.67 11.58 -3.14
N LEU A 127 -1.53 10.85 -3.84
CA LEU A 127 -2.88 11.30 -4.17
C LEU A 127 -3.70 11.67 -2.94
N LEU A 128 -3.66 10.84 -1.89
CA LEU A 128 -4.38 11.12 -0.65
C LEU A 128 -3.83 12.35 0.07
N ARG A 129 -2.52 12.55 0.05
CA ARG A 129 -1.89 13.72 0.67
C ARG A 129 -2.17 15.02 -0.08
N GLU A 130 -2.19 14.97 -1.40
CA GLU A 130 -2.49 16.14 -2.25
C GLU A 130 -3.99 16.44 -2.32
N SER A 131 -4.81 15.46 -1.98
CA SER A 131 -6.25 15.64 -1.87
C SER A 131 -6.62 16.31 -0.53
N THR A 132 -7.70 17.06 -0.52
CA THR A 132 -8.29 17.64 0.70
C THR A 132 -9.09 16.61 1.52
N LEU A 133 -8.97 15.32 1.19
CA LEU A 133 -9.68 14.26 1.90
C LEU A 133 -9.06 14.01 3.26
N GLU A 134 -9.87 14.07 4.29
CA GLU A 134 -9.52 13.51 5.58
C GLU A 134 -9.43 11.99 5.43
N SER A 135 -8.27 11.42 5.70
CA SER A 135 -8.06 9.98 5.68
C SER A 135 -7.72 9.48 7.07
N TYR A 136 -8.41 8.44 7.50
CA TYR A 136 -8.09 7.72 8.71
C TYR A 136 -7.41 6.40 8.36
N ARG A 137 -6.28 6.14 8.98
CA ARG A 137 -5.53 4.89 8.80
C ARG A 137 -5.68 4.06 10.08
N ARG A 138 -6.11 2.83 9.94
CA ARG A 138 -6.24 1.85 11.04
C ARG A 138 -5.08 0.87 11.00
#